data_67c27a3fa81627fbd35bd4684ba3c4c5
#
_entry.id   67c27a3fa81627fbd35bd4684ba3c4c5
#
_cell.length_a   1.000
_cell.length_b   1.000
_cell.length_c   1.000
_cell.angle_alpha   90.00
_cell.angle_beta   90.00
_cell.angle_gamma   90.00
#
_symmetry.space_group_name_H-M   'P 1'
#
loop_
_entity.id
_entity.type
_entity.pdbx_description
1 polymer ?
#
loop_
_entity_poly.entity_id
_entity_poly.type
_entity_poly.pdbx_seq_one_letter_code
_entity_poly.pdbx_strand_id
1 'polypeptide(L)'
;RAESPISSGYHFGSRIVIKDNFLYASIGERGQGMIAQDITNHPGSIIRIHLDGSIPQDNPKFTIKPKWLPEVIQIGVRNPQGMYLSPFDDEVYISNHGAKGGDFFGRVEFGGNYGWKIIGWGGTNYIGTKIGDGTAWKANFTKPLWTWTPSIAPSNILIYNGDLYPEWKGDVLVTSLKYKTLYKLNFKNNEVSSQNIIFEDLIGRIRDIEVNSKGELFLINSNSNASLWKMSKE
;
A
#
# COMPACT_ATOMS: atom_id res chain seq x y z
N ARG A 1 9.57 19.32 0.62
CA ARG A 1 9.04 19.19 1.98
C ARG A 1 7.53 19.04 1.88
N ALA A 2 6.95 18.02 2.57
CA ALA A 2 5.51 17.86 2.59
C ALA A 2 4.82 19.03 3.32
N GLU A 3 3.72 19.50 2.75
CA GLU A 3 2.86 20.48 3.42
C GLU A 3 2.20 19.86 4.65
N SER A 4 1.87 20.74 5.61
CA SER A 4 1.40 20.38 6.95
C SER A 4 2.38 19.45 7.67
N PRO A 5 3.55 19.96 8.09
CA PRO A 5 4.49 19.20 8.89
C PRO A 5 3.82 18.82 10.23
N ILE A 6 3.70 17.53 10.49
CA ILE A 6 3.04 17.01 11.68
C ILE A 6 4.08 16.32 12.57
N SER A 7 4.20 16.79 13.80
CA SER A 7 5.01 16.12 14.83
C SER A 7 4.24 14.91 15.36
N SER A 8 4.43 13.76 14.72
CA SER A 8 3.80 12.49 15.10
C SER A 8 4.74 11.32 14.83
N GLY A 9 4.77 10.34 15.73
CA GLY A 9 5.48 9.07 15.56
C GLY A 9 4.72 8.00 14.79
N TYR A 10 3.53 8.34 14.21
CA TYR A 10 2.63 7.37 13.60
C TYR A 10 2.47 7.59 12.09
N HIS A 11 2.16 6.50 11.38
CA HIS A 11 1.63 6.44 10.01
C HIS A 11 2.43 7.30 9.02
N PHE A 12 3.68 6.95 8.80
CA PHE A 12 4.57 7.67 7.86
C PHE A 12 4.26 7.35 6.39
N GLY A 13 3.80 6.13 6.08
CA GLY A 13 3.77 5.61 4.73
C GLY A 13 5.21 5.41 4.24
N SER A 14 5.69 6.30 3.34
CA SER A 14 7.10 6.44 2.92
C SER A 14 7.60 5.37 1.94
N ARG A 15 6.73 4.82 1.10
CA ARG A 15 7.14 4.00 -0.04
C ARG A 15 7.30 4.85 -1.29
N ILE A 16 8.27 4.47 -2.10
CA ILE A 16 8.61 5.14 -3.35
C ILE A 16 8.67 4.09 -4.46
N VAL A 17 8.09 4.45 -5.61
CA VAL A 17 8.20 3.70 -6.87
C VAL A 17 8.57 4.68 -7.97
N ILE A 18 9.48 4.26 -8.85
CA ILE A 18 9.81 4.98 -10.08
C ILE A 18 9.17 4.24 -11.25
N LYS A 19 8.41 4.98 -12.04
CA LYS A 19 7.82 4.52 -13.29
C LYS A 19 8.17 5.54 -14.37
N ASP A 20 8.92 5.11 -15.40
CA ASP A 20 9.44 6.00 -16.45
C ASP A 20 10.20 7.20 -15.84
N ASN A 21 9.74 8.42 -16.13
CA ASN A 21 10.31 9.67 -15.59
C ASN A 21 9.54 10.19 -14.38
N PHE A 22 8.74 9.36 -13.71
CA PHE A 22 7.90 9.77 -12.58
C PHE A 22 8.30 9.06 -11.30
N LEU A 23 8.30 9.82 -10.20
CA LEU A 23 8.40 9.32 -8.85
C LEU A 23 7.00 9.32 -8.22
N TYR A 24 6.55 8.17 -7.75
CA TYR A 24 5.38 8.00 -6.92
C TYR A 24 5.81 7.83 -5.47
N ALA A 25 5.18 8.54 -4.54
CA ALA A 25 5.47 8.36 -3.12
C ALA A 25 4.18 8.32 -2.29
N SER A 26 4.17 7.43 -1.29
CA SER A 26 3.07 7.30 -0.36
C SER A 26 3.33 8.07 0.92
N ILE A 27 2.31 8.77 1.42
CA ILE A 27 2.38 9.54 2.66
C ILE A 27 1.23 9.13 3.57
N GLY A 28 1.55 8.67 4.77
CA GLY A 28 0.55 8.31 5.77
C GLY A 28 -0.12 9.53 6.41
N GLU A 29 -1.29 9.35 7.03
CA GLU A 29 -2.09 10.44 7.62
C GLU A 29 -1.56 10.93 8.99
N ARG A 30 -0.42 10.42 9.42
CA ARG A 30 0.34 10.88 10.60
C ARG A 30 -0.44 10.85 11.92
N GLY A 31 -1.45 9.95 12.06
CA GLY A 31 -2.31 9.84 13.24
C GLY A 31 -3.42 10.88 13.30
N GLN A 32 -3.61 11.71 12.26
CA GLN A 32 -4.59 12.79 12.23
C GLN A 32 -5.94 12.41 11.58
N GLY A 33 -6.07 11.15 11.16
CA GLY A 33 -7.32 10.57 10.66
C GLY A 33 -7.93 11.32 9.48
N MET A 34 -8.80 12.29 9.75
CA MET A 34 -9.53 13.03 8.71
C MET A 34 -8.67 13.91 7.80
N ILE A 35 -7.42 14.17 8.14
CA ILE A 35 -6.49 14.89 7.27
C ILE A 35 -6.30 14.16 5.92
N ALA A 36 -6.51 12.85 5.88
CA ALA A 36 -6.49 12.06 4.65
C ALA A 36 -7.59 12.43 3.64
N GLN A 37 -8.56 13.25 4.04
CA GLN A 37 -9.60 13.80 3.17
C GLN A 37 -9.35 15.27 2.79
N ASP A 38 -8.29 15.87 3.33
CA ASP A 38 -7.93 17.26 3.03
C ASP A 38 -7.05 17.31 1.77
N ILE A 39 -7.62 17.85 0.71
CA ILE A 39 -7.02 17.97 -0.62
C ILE A 39 -5.96 19.07 -0.74
N THR A 40 -5.71 19.83 0.34
CA THR A 40 -4.78 20.96 0.39
C THR A 40 -3.48 20.64 1.12
N ASN A 41 -3.27 19.35 1.46
CA ASN A 41 -2.05 18.88 2.12
C ASN A 41 -1.66 17.47 1.62
N HIS A 42 -0.48 16.98 2.05
CA HIS A 42 0.06 15.68 1.61
C HIS A 42 -0.27 14.49 2.53
N PRO A 43 -0.45 14.63 3.86
CA PRO A 43 -0.74 13.50 4.73
C PRO A 43 -1.98 12.72 4.29
N GLY A 44 -1.87 11.40 4.19
CA GLY A 44 -2.94 10.51 3.76
C GLY A 44 -3.14 10.44 2.24
N SER A 45 -2.08 10.68 1.47
CA SER A 45 -2.12 10.71 0.00
C SER A 45 -1.02 9.90 -0.67
N ILE A 46 -1.19 9.74 -1.99
CA ILE A 46 -0.14 9.33 -2.93
C ILE A 46 0.16 10.54 -3.81
N ILE A 47 1.44 10.86 -3.97
CA ILE A 47 1.91 11.93 -4.83
C ILE A 47 2.64 11.38 -6.06
N ARG A 48 2.67 12.16 -7.14
CA ARG A 48 3.42 11.88 -8.36
C ARG A 48 4.09 13.18 -8.84
N ILE A 49 5.39 13.09 -9.04
CA ILE A 49 6.22 14.18 -9.59
C ILE A 49 7.16 13.63 -10.66
N HIS A 50 7.71 14.47 -11.51
CA HIS A 50 8.86 14.11 -12.35
C HIS A 50 10.11 13.89 -11.49
N LEU A 51 11.09 13.14 -12.02
CA LEU A 51 12.36 12.90 -11.31
C LEU A 51 13.19 14.17 -11.09
N ASP A 52 12.95 15.24 -11.87
CA ASP A 52 13.54 16.56 -11.68
C ASP A 52 12.79 17.44 -10.64
N GLY A 53 11.70 16.90 -10.06
CA GLY A 53 10.87 17.60 -9.08
C GLY A 53 9.75 18.45 -9.68
N SER A 54 9.65 18.58 -10.99
CA SER A 54 8.55 19.30 -11.64
C SER A 54 7.24 18.54 -11.55
N ILE A 55 6.12 19.26 -11.72
CA ILE A 55 4.77 18.68 -11.59
C ILE A 55 4.23 18.25 -12.95
N PRO A 56 3.82 16.98 -13.12
CA PRO A 56 3.19 16.49 -14.33
C PRO A 56 1.87 17.21 -14.63
N GLN A 57 1.69 17.70 -15.86
CA GLN A 57 0.50 18.47 -16.26
C GLN A 57 -0.74 17.59 -16.48
N ASP A 58 -0.58 16.29 -16.49
CA ASP A 58 -1.66 15.28 -16.53
C ASP A 58 -2.12 14.81 -15.15
N ASN A 59 -1.53 15.34 -14.06
CA ASN A 59 -2.00 15.07 -12.70
C ASN A 59 -3.45 15.53 -12.49
N PRO A 60 -4.20 14.92 -11.56
CA PRO A 60 -5.63 15.17 -11.36
C PRO A 60 -6.01 16.65 -11.18
N LYS A 61 -5.16 17.47 -10.56
CA LYS A 61 -5.37 18.92 -10.43
C LYS A 61 -5.65 19.59 -11.78
N PHE A 62 -4.93 19.23 -12.81
CA PHE A 62 -5.00 19.88 -14.11
C PHE A 62 -6.06 19.29 -15.04
N THR A 63 -6.64 18.16 -14.65
CA THR A 63 -7.59 17.40 -15.48
C THR A 63 -8.98 17.28 -14.85
N ILE A 64 -9.09 16.72 -13.66
CA ILE A 64 -10.36 16.30 -13.04
C ILE A 64 -10.59 16.81 -11.61
N LYS A 65 -9.55 17.31 -10.93
CA LYS A 65 -9.61 17.72 -9.51
C LYS A 65 -8.97 19.09 -9.27
N PRO A 66 -9.52 20.19 -9.81
CA PRO A 66 -8.84 21.50 -9.87
C PRO A 66 -8.49 22.11 -8.50
N LYS A 67 -9.08 21.61 -7.42
CA LYS A 67 -8.81 22.11 -6.05
C LYS A 67 -7.69 21.33 -5.33
N TRP A 68 -7.23 20.20 -5.88
CA TRP A 68 -6.19 19.39 -5.25
C TRP A 68 -4.82 20.06 -5.34
N LEU A 69 -3.89 19.67 -4.46
CA LEU A 69 -2.47 19.99 -4.65
C LEU A 69 -1.97 19.39 -5.98
N PRO A 70 -1.08 20.09 -6.69
CA PRO A 70 -0.69 19.69 -8.04
C PRO A 70 -0.03 18.31 -8.13
N GLU A 71 0.72 17.93 -7.11
CA GLU A 71 1.43 16.65 -7.03
C GLU A 71 0.58 15.48 -6.52
N VAL A 72 -0.57 15.75 -5.89
CA VAL A 72 -1.43 14.70 -5.32
C VAL A 72 -2.22 14.01 -6.42
N ILE A 73 -2.13 12.69 -6.47
CA ILE A 73 -2.87 11.86 -7.43
C ILE A 73 -3.97 11.01 -6.80
N GLN A 74 -3.86 10.68 -5.52
CA GLN A 74 -4.85 9.90 -4.78
C GLN A 74 -4.82 10.29 -3.30
N ILE A 75 -5.98 10.25 -2.65
CA ILE A 75 -6.16 10.57 -1.23
C ILE A 75 -6.84 9.43 -0.47
N GLY A 76 -7.07 9.62 0.82
CA GLY A 76 -7.87 8.71 1.64
C GLY A 76 -7.15 7.44 2.07
N VAL A 77 -5.82 7.44 2.10
CA VAL A 77 -5.02 6.36 2.67
C VAL A 77 -4.67 6.66 4.13
N ARG A 78 -4.53 5.62 4.96
CA ARG A 78 -4.15 5.76 6.36
C ARG A 78 -2.64 5.66 6.56
N ASN A 79 -2.07 4.53 6.20
CA ASN A 79 -0.65 4.25 6.38
C ASN A 79 -0.21 3.21 5.32
N PRO A 80 0.00 3.64 4.08
CA PRO A 80 0.44 2.75 3.01
C PRO A 80 1.91 2.37 3.22
N GLN A 81 2.17 1.10 3.52
CA GLN A 81 3.52 0.58 3.80
C GLN A 81 4.08 -0.32 2.71
N GLY A 82 3.30 -0.67 1.71
CA GLY A 82 3.75 -1.33 0.48
C GLY A 82 3.38 -0.50 -0.74
N MET A 83 4.28 -0.46 -1.72
CA MET A 83 4.03 0.12 -3.04
C MET A 83 4.90 -0.61 -4.06
N TYR A 84 4.31 -1.03 -5.17
CA TYR A 84 5.00 -1.81 -6.18
C TYR A 84 4.50 -1.47 -7.59
N LEU A 85 5.42 -1.36 -8.53
CA LEU A 85 5.10 -1.26 -9.96
C LEU A 85 4.97 -2.66 -10.54
N SER A 86 3.80 -2.96 -11.06
CA SER A 86 3.53 -4.26 -11.67
C SER A 86 4.24 -4.41 -13.02
N PRO A 87 5.03 -5.47 -13.21
CA PRO A 87 5.70 -5.73 -14.48
C PRO A 87 4.77 -6.30 -15.57
N PHE A 88 3.47 -6.51 -15.26
CA PHE A 88 2.52 -7.15 -16.17
C PHE A 88 1.56 -6.18 -16.82
N ASP A 89 1.14 -5.14 -16.11
CA ASP A 89 0.15 -4.16 -16.56
C ASP A 89 0.63 -2.71 -16.40
N ASP A 90 1.85 -2.53 -15.92
CA ASP A 90 2.50 -1.24 -15.71
C ASP A 90 1.72 -0.32 -14.73
N GLU A 91 0.92 -0.90 -13.83
CA GLU A 91 0.16 -0.18 -12.83
C GLU A 91 0.86 -0.17 -11.45
N VAL A 92 0.63 0.88 -10.68
CA VAL A 92 1.16 0.99 -9.31
C VAL A 92 0.14 0.48 -8.30
N TYR A 93 0.57 -0.43 -7.45
CA TYR A 93 -0.24 -1.03 -6.40
C TYR A 93 0.27 -0.65 -5.02
N ILE A 94 -0.63 -0.65 -4.03
CA ILE A 94 -0.30 -0.36 -2.63
C ILE A 94 -0.88 -1.40 -1.68
N SER A 95 -0.21 -1.60 -0.54
CA SER A 95 -0.82 -2.14 0.67
C SER A 95 -0.92 -1.06 1.72
N ASN A 96 -2.05 -1.01 2.43
CA ASN A 96 -2.34 0.03 3.40
C ASN A 96 -2.84 -0.56 4.72
N HIS A 97 -2.34 -0.04 5.84
CA HIS A 97 -2.84 -0.40 7.16
C HIS A 97 -4.15 0.29 7.48
N GLY A 98 -5.17 -0.49 7.81
CA GLY A 98 -6.33 -0.05 8.57
C GLY A 98 -6.01 0.17 10.06
N ALA A 99 -7.03 0.10 10.92
CA ALA A 99 -6.82 0.13 12.38
C ALA A 99 -6.82 -1.29 12.97
N LYS A 100 -7.87 -1.74 13.63
CA LYS A 100 -8.01 -3.13 14.12
C LYS A 100 -8.33 -4.13 12.99
N GLY A 101 -8.62 -3.63 11.79
CA GLY A 101 -8.90 -4.30 10.53
C GLY A 101 -9.08 -3.27 9.43
N GLY A 102 -9.43 -3.74 8.22
CA GLY A 102 -9.56 -2.89 7.05
C GLY A 102 -8.22 -2.53 6.43
N ASP A 103 -7.18 -3.33 6.69
CA ASP A 103 -5.99 -3.32 5.85
C ASP A 103 -6.40 -3.72 4.43
N PHE A 104 -5.70 -3.21 3.43
CA PHE A 104 -6.05 -3.56 2.07
C PHE A 104 -4.86 -3.61 1.10
N PHE A 105 -5.06 -4.33 0.01
CA PHE A 105 -4.32 -4.27 -1.24
C PHE A 105 -5.19 -3.60 -2.29
N GLY A 106 -4.63 -2.65 -3.04
CA GLY A 106 -5.37 -1.90 -4.05
C GLY A 106 -4.47 -1.18 -5.04
N ARG A 107 -5.06 -0.67 -6.13
CA ARG A 107 -4.37 0.06 -7.18
C ARG A 107 -4.32 1.56 -6.88
N VAL A 108 -3.27 2.24 -7.30
CA VAL A 108 -3.22 3.70 -7.31
C VAL A 108 -4.07 4.22 -8.48
N GLU A 109 -5.06 5.07 -8.16
CA GLU A 109 -6.00 5.61 -9.14
C GLU A 109 -5.90 7.14 -9.20
N PHE A 110 -5.78 7.68 -10.39
CA PHE A 110 -5.76 9.12 -10.62
C PHE A 110 -7.08 9.79 -10.21
N GLY A 111 -7.03 10.69 -9.23
CA GLY A 111 -8.21 11.33 -8.64
C GLY A 111 -9.01 10.43 -7.71
N GLY A 112 -8.47 9.25 -7.38
CA GLY A 112 -9.08 8.27 -6.48
C GLY A 112 -9.07 8.70 -5.01
N ASN A 113 -9.96 8.08 -4.22
CA ASN A 113 -10.06 8.30 -2.77
C ASN A 113 -10.44 7.00 -2.08
N TYR A 114 -9.55 6.45 -1.26
CA TYR A 114 -9.82 5.24 -0.48
C TYR A 114 -10.68 5.48 0.78
N GLY A 115 -11.05 6.71 1.06
CA GLY A 115 -12.09 7.04 2.03
C GLY A 115 -11.68 7.06 3.50
N TRP A 116 -10.41 6.88 3.85
CA TRP A 116 -9.97 7.03 5.23
C TRP A 116 -10.15 8.48 5.70
N LYS A 117 -10.75 8.83 6.84
CA LYS A 117 -11.33 8.02 7.91
C LYS A 117 -12.88 8.09 7.89
N ILE A 118 -13.48 8.27 6.71
CA ILE A 118 -14.94 8.25 6.54
C ILE A 118 -15.45 6.82 6.51
N ILE A 119 -14.68 5.91 5.89
CA ILE A 119 -14.90 4.45 5.89
C ILE A 119 -13.65 3.73 6.37
N GLY A 120 -13.79 2.48 6.81
CA GLY A 120 -12.70 1.68 7.38
C GLY A 120 -12.55 0.29 6.77
N TRP A 121 -13.12 0.03 5.58
CA TRP A 121 -12.97 -1.22 4.82
C TRP A 121 -13.24 -2.50 5.64
N GLY A 122 -14.24 -2.43 6.54
CA GLY A 122 -14.63 -3.52 7.45
C GLY A 122 -13.88 -3.54 8.79
N GLY A 123 -12.93 -2.62 9.00
CA GLY A 123 -12.21 -2.49 10.26
C GLY A 123 -12.94 -1.62 11.29
N THR A 124 -12.45 -1.71 12.52
CA THR A 124 -12.87 -0.84 13.66
C THR A 124 -11.66 -0.11 14.23
N ASN A 125 -11.88 0.89 15.06
CA ASN A 125 -10.82 1.46 15.90
C ASN A 125 -10.27 0.42 16.88
N TYR A 126 -9.09 0.66 17.45
CA TYR A 126 -8.44 -0.29 18.37
C TYR A 126 -9.26 -0.65 19.60
N ILE A 127 -10.08 0.28 20.09
CA ILE A 127 -11.01 0.07 21.20
C ILE A 127 -12.36 -0.54 20.77
N GLY A 128 -12.49 -0.95 19.49
CA GLY A 128 -13.69 -1.60 18.97
C GLY A 128 -14.80 -0.66 18.46
N THR A 129 -14.63 0.66 18.57
CA THR A 129 -15.60 1.62 18.03
C THR A 129 -15.57 1.66 16.50
N LYS A 130 -16.68 2.05 15.89
CA LYS A 130 -16.82 2.20 14.45
C LYS A 130 -15.86 3.24 13.87
N ILE A 131 -15.41 3.03 12.65
CA ILE A 131 -14.74 4.03 11.83
C ILE A 131 -15.82 4.70 10.99
N GLY A 132 -15.88 6.03 11.02
CA GLY A 132 -16.96 6.79 10.39
C GLY A 132 -18.33 6.32 10.87
N ASP A 133 -19.23 6.03 9.94
CA ASP A 133 -20.57 5.47 10.25
C ASP A 133 -20.58 3.93 10.41
N GLY A 134 -19.43 3.28 10.26
CA GLY A 134 -19.27 1.84 10.34
C GLY A 134 -19.58 1.09 9.05
N THR A 135 -19.83 1.78 7.95
CA THR A 135 -20.01 1.17 6.64
C THR A 135 -18.66 0.72 6.09
N ALA A 136 -18.59 -0.53 5.62
CA ALA A 136 -17.34 -1.09 5.08
C ALA A 136 -16.92 -0.38 3.78
N TRP A 137 -17.87 -0.03 2.93
CA TRP A 137 -17.62 0.66 1.67
C TRP A 137 -18.79 1.57 1.27
N LYS A 138 -18.49 2.61 0.48
CA LYS A 138 -19.45 3.52 -0.15
C LYS A 138 -19.06 3.75 -1.61
N ALA A 139 -20.06 3.86 -2.49
CA ALA A 139 -19.91 3.90 -3.95
C ALA A 139 -19.03 5.06 -4.51
N ASN A 140 -18.85 6.13 -3.72
CA ASN A 140 -18.04 7.29 -4.12
C ASN A 140 -16.55 7.17 -3.74
N PHE A 141 -16.12 6.03 -3.19
CA PHE A 141 -14.74 5.76 -2.83
C PHE A 141 -14.15 4.65 -3.71
N THR A 142 -12.84 4.73 -3.96
CA THR A 142 -12.06 3.68 -4.62
C THR A 142 -12.20 2.39 -3.84
N LYS A 143 -12.53 1.29 -4.52
CA LYS A 143 -12.68 -0.02 -3.91
C LYS A 143 -11.34 -0.76 -3.93
N PRO A 144 -10.84 -1.25 -2.78
CA PRO A 144 -9.68 -2.15 -2.76
C PRO A 144 -9.94 -3.45 -3.52
N LEU A 145 -8.87 -4.06 -4.01
CA LEU A 145 -8.88 -5.38 -4.64
C LEU A 145 -8.98 -6.51 -3.60
N TRP A 146 -8.42 -6.29 -2.40
CA TRP A 146 -8.48 -7.21 -1.28
C TRP A 146 -8.46 -6.47 0.05
N THR A 147 -9.15 -7.00 1.07
CA THR A 147 -9.17 -6.42 2.42
C THR A 147 -8.92 -7.48 3.48
N TRP A 148 -8.31 -7.07 4.58
CA TRP A 148 -8.09 -7.94 5.74
C TRP A 148 -8.79 -7.41 7.00
N THR A 149 -9.63 -8.26 7.58
CA THR A 149 -10.22 -8.06 8.89
C THR A 149 -10.23 -9.41 9.63
N PRO A 150 -9.47 -9.56 10.71
CA PRO A 150 -8.66 -8.55 11.41
C PRO A 150 -7.43 -8.09 10.63
N SER A 151 -6.82 -6.97 11.06
CA SER A 151 -5.58 -6.42 10.50
C SER A 151 -4.45 -7.46 10.53
N ILE A 152 -3.74 -7.59 9.41
CA ILE A 152 -2.49 -8.36 9.28
C ILE A 152 -1.25 -7.47 9.42
N ALA A 153 -1.41 -6.15 9.40
CA ALA A 153 -0.35 -5.15 9.30
C ALA A 153 0.59 -5.42 8.10
N PRO A 154 0.11 -5.28 6.84
CA PRO A 154 0.92 -5.55 5.65
C PRO A 154 2.07 -4.55 5.54
N SER A 155 3.30 -5.02 5.33
CA SER A 155 4.49 -4.13 5.29
C SER A 155 4.95 -3.81 3.87
N ASN A 156 5.05 -4.79 3.00
CA ASN A 156 5.32 -4.57 1.58
C ASN A 156 4.55 -5.56 0.73
N ILE A 157 4.51 -5.27 -0.56
CA ILE A 157 3.94 -6.13 -1.59
C ILE A 157 4.94 -6.28 -2.72
N LEU A 158 4.85 -7.40 -3.43
CA LEU A 158 5.62 -7.71 -4.63
C LEU A 158 4.72 -8.51 -5.58
N ILE A 159 4.62 -8.11 -6.85
CA ILE A 159 3.97 -8.93 -7.88
C ILE A 159 5.04 -9.79 -8.51
N TYR A 160 4.96 -11.10 -8.29
CA TYR A 160 6.02 -12.02 -8.64
C TYR A 160 6.14 -12.21 -10.15
N ASN A 161 7.34 -11.98 -10.69
CA ASN A 161 7.66 -12.13 -12.12
C ASN A 161 8.83 -13.05 -12.40
N GLY A 162 9.39 -13.70 -11.35
CA GLY A 162 10.52 -14.61 -11.49
C GLY A 162 10.15 -15.96 -12.12
N ASP A 163 11.16 -16.69 -12.56
CA ASP A 163 10.98 -18.02 -13.16
C ASP A 163 11.24 -19.17 -12.16
N LEU A 164 11.70 -18.87 -10.95
CA LEU A 164 11.99 -19.91 -9.94
C LEU A 164 10.73 -20.58 -9.41
N TYR A 165 9.62 -19.81 -9.28
CA TYR A 165 8.30 -20.27 -8.90
C TYR A 165 7.29 -19.90 -10.01
N PRO A 166 7.31 -20.61 -11.17
CA PRO A 166 6.51 -20.22 -12.33
C PRO A 166 5.00 -20.21 -12.04
N GLU A 167 4.55 -21.03 -11.10
CA GLU A 167 3.17 -21.11 -10.63
C GLU A 167 2.70 -19.88 -9.84
N TRP A 168 3.62 -18.98 -9.43
CA TRP A 168 3.33 -17.72 -8.72
C TRP A 168 3.35 -16.51 -9.65
N LYS A 169 3.70 -16.71 -10.92
CA LYS A 169 3.88 -15.60 -11.87
C LYS A 169 2.59 -14.80 -12.03
N GLY A 170 2.64 -13.52 -11.67
CA GLY A 170 1.50 -12.60 -11.62
C GLY A 170 0.77 -12.55 -10.28
N ASP A 171 1.03 -13.49 -9.35
CA ASP A 171 0.45 -13.44 -8.01
C ASP A 171 1.12 -12.35 -7.15
N VAL A 172 0.39 -11.83 -6.16
CA VAL A 172 0.89 -10.81 -5.23
C VAL A 172 1.38 -11.46 -3.95
N LEU A 173 2.66 -11.26 -3.64
CA LEU A 173 3.23 -11.62 -2.35
C LEU A 173 3.06 -10.45 -1.39
N VAL A 174 2.55 -10.73 -0.17
CA VAL A 174 2.28 -9.71 0.86
C VAL A 174 2.95 -10.11 2.16
N THR A 175 3.80 -9.24 2.68
CA THR A 175 4.49 -9.47 3.95
C THR A 175 3.70 -8.90 5.12
N SER A 176 3.66 -9.60 6.26
CA SER A 176 2.92 -9.23 7.46
C SER A 176 3.83 -9.00 8.66
N LEU A 177 3.64 -7.87 9.33
CA LEU A 177 4.30 -7.56 10.59
C LEU A 177 3.65 -8.23 11.79
N LYS A 178 2.31 -8.33 11.77
CA LYS A 178 1.55 -8.82 12.92
C LYS A 178 1.63 -10.34 13.04
N TYR A 179 1.37 -11.04 11.95
CA TYR A 179 1.38 -12.51 11.95
C TYR A 179 2.73 -13.08 11.49
N LYS A 180 3.71 -12.22 11.14
CA LYS A 180 5.06 -12.65 10.72
C LYS A 180 5.00 -13.62 9.53
N THR A 181 4.10 -13.37 8.60
CA THR A 181 3.66 -14.27 7.54
C THR A 181 4.00 -13.73 6.19
N LEU A 182 4.38 -14.59 5.27
CA LEU A 182 4.36 -14.32 3.84
C LEU A 182 3.07 -14.89 3.26
N TYR A 183 2.17 -14.00 2.82
CA TYR A 183 0.96 -14.35 2.08
C TYR A 183 1.18 -14.31 0.58
N LYS A 184 0.44 -15.15 -0.14
CA LYS A 184 0.30 -15.10 -1.58
C LYS A 184 -1.18 -14.89 -1.94
N LEU A 185 -1.48 -13.83 -2.69
CA LEU A 185 -2.79 -13.60 -3.27
C LEU A 185 -2.79 -14.10 -4.71
N ASN A 186 -3.73 -14.96 -5.06
CA ASN A 186 -3.93 -15.37 -6.45
C ASN A 186 -4.60 -14.21 -7.20
N PHE A 187 -3.79 -13.49 -8.00
CA PHE A 187 -4.16 -12.25 -8.65
C PHE A 187 -4.14 -12.41 -10.17
N LYS A 188 -5.29 -12.24 -10.80
CA LYS A 188 -5.46 -12.30 -12.27
C LYS A 188 -6.55 -11.35 -12.71
N ASN A 189 -6.38 -10.71 -13.87
CA ASN A 189 -7.37 -9.82 -14.47
C ASN A 189 -7.86 -8.71 -13.52
N ASN A 190 -6.96 -8.14 -12.72
CA ASN A 190 -7.28 -7.13 -11.69
C ASN A 190 -8.23 -7.63 -10.58
N GLU A 191 -8.28 -8.93 -10.32
CA GLU A 191 -9.07 -9.53 -9.25
C GLU A 191 -8.22 -10.47 -8.40
N VAL A 192 -8.47 -10.46 -7.11
CA VAL A 192 -7.91 -11.43 -6.15
C VAL A 192 -8.96 -12.50 -5.88
N SER A 193 -8.66 -13.74 -6.24
CA SER A 193 -9.59 -14.87 -6.08
C SER A 193 -9.42 -15.61 -4.76
N SER A 194 -8.20 -15.64 -4.22
CA SER A 194 -7.91 -16.34 -2.95
C SER A 194 -6.59 -15.87 -2.34
N GLN A 195 -6.41 -16.23 -1.06
CA GLN A 195 -5.19 -16.01 -0.29
C GLN A 195 -4.65 -17.33 0.22
N ASN A 196 -3.33 -17.50 0.14
CA ASN A 196 -2.61 -18.65 0.69
C ASN A 196 -1.49 -18.17 1.61
N ILE A 197 -1.11 -18.96 2.59
CA ILE A 197 0.07 -18.76 3.42
C ILE A 197 1.22 -19.54 2.79
N ILE A 198 2.34 -18.86 2.52
CA ILE A 198 3.59 -19.50 2.08
C ILE A 198 4.35 -20.02 3.30
N PHE A 199 4.54 -19.16 4.30
CA PHE A 199 5.05 -19.54 5.62
C PHE A 199 4.58 -18.56 6.70
N GLU A 200 4.58 -19.00 7.96
CA GLU A 200 4.20 -18.22 9.13
C GLU A 200 5.25 -18.38 10.24
N ASP A 201 5.59 -17.27 10.90
CA ASP A 201 6.52 -17.15 12.06
C ASP A 201 7.90 -17.80 11.88
N LEU A 202 8.35 -17.98 10.63
CA LEU A 202 9.64 -18.60 10.34
C LEU A 202 10.83 -17.63 10.57
N ILE A 203 10.66 -16.36 10.17
CA ILE A 203 11.73 -15.35 10.20
C ILE A 203 11.38 -14.11 11.03
N GLY A 204 10.26 -14.15 11.77
CA GLY A 204 9.77 -13.04 12.58
C GLY A 204 9.03 -11.98 11.76
N ARG A 205 9.00 -10.74 12.25
CA ARG A 205 8.25 -9.62 11.62
C ARG A 205 8.86 -9.23 10.28
N ILE A 206 8.21 -9.57 9.19
CA ILE A 206 8.73 -9.32 7.84
C ILE A 206 8.45 -7.86 7.46
N ARG A 207 9.50 -7.10 7.15
CA ARG A 207 9.40 -5.67 6.83
C ARG A 207 9.37 -5.39 5.34
N ASP A 208 10.13 -6.17 4.56
CA ASP A 208 10.30 -5.93 3.13
C ASP A 208 10.49 -7.22 2.37
N ILE A 209 10.24 -7.19 1.08
CA ILE A 209 10.41 -8.31 0.14
C ILE A 209 10.81 -7.78 -1.23
N GLU A 210 11.79 -8.44 -1.85
CA GLU A 210 12.24 -8.16 -3.21
C GLU A 210 12.54 -9.47 -3.96
N VAL A 211 12.54 -9.40 -5.30
CA VAL A 211 12.90 -10.51 -6.18
C VAL A 211 14.09 -10.14 -7.05
N ASN A 212 15.06 -11.04 -7.19
CA ASN A 212 16.18 -10.82 -8.12
C ASN A 212 15.89 -11.40 -9.51
N SER A 213 16.84 -11.18 -10.45
CA SER A 213 16.74 -11.67 -11.82
C SER A 213 16.71 -13.20 -11.98
N LYS A 214 17.05 -13.94 -10.91
CA LYS A 214 16.96 -15.42 -10.87
C LYS A 214 15.62 -15.91 -10.31
N GLY A 215 14.73 -15.01 -9.90
CA GLY A 215 13.46 -15.34 -9.27
C GLY A 215 13.57 -15.69 -7.77
N GLU A 216 14.76 -15.55 -7.16
CA GLU A 216 14.97 -15.75 -5.73
C GLU A 216 14.37 -14.57 -4.96
N LEU A 217 13.68 -14.86 -3.85
CA LEU A 217 13.08 -13.84 -2.98
C LEU A 217 14.03 -13.47 -1.84
N PHE A 218 14.15 -12.18 -1.60
CA PHE A 218 14.89 -11.61 -0.48
C PHE A 218 13.93 -10.92 0.47
N LEU A 219 14.01 -11.27 1.76
CA LEU A 219 13.13 -10.75 2.81
C LEU A 219 13.98 -10.14 3.93
N ILE A 220 13.52 -9.00 4.45
CA ILE A 220 14.12 -8.36 5.62
C ILE A 220 13.11 -8.40 6.76
N ASN A 221 13.53 -8.86 7.93
CA ASN A 221 12.73 -8.75 9.15
C ASN A 221 13.03 -7.47 9.93
N SER A 222 12.15 -7.08 10.84
CA SER A 222 12.30 -5.90 11.70
C SER A 222 12.44 -6.27 13.19
N ASN A 223 13.14 -7.35 13.48
CA ASN A 223 13.51 -7.75 14.83
C ASN A 223 14.66 -6.89 15.36
N SER A 224 14.96 -6.94 16.66
CA SER A 224 16.11 -6.25 17.27
C SER A 224 17.44 -6.61 16.59
N ASN A 225 17.58 -7.87 16.14
CA ASN A 225 18.66 -8.36 15.29
C ASN A 225 18.08 -8.63 13.88
N ALA A 226 17.90 -7.55 13.11
CA ALA A 226 17.38 -7.65 11.76
C ALA A 226 18.30 -8.51 10.88
N SER A 227 17.70 -9.33 10.01
CA SER A 227 18.41 -10.24 9.10
C SER A 227 17.84 -10.16 7.70
N LEU A 228 18.71 -10.36 6.72
CA LEU A 228 18.35 -10.59 5.34
C LEU A 228 18.23 -12.09 5.10
N TRP A 229 17.08 -12.51 4.62
CA TRP A 229 16.75 -13.90 4.32
C TRP A 229 16.61 -14.07 2.81
N LYS A 230 17.08 -15.19 2.32
CA LYS A 230 16.89 -15.61 0.92
C LYS A 230 16.01 -16.87 0.88
N MET A 231 14.99 -16.84 0.02
CA MET A 231 14.17 -17.98 -0.31
C MET A 231 14.49 -18.41 -1.75
N SER A 232 14.94 -19.66 -1.89
CA SER A 232 15.33 -20.29 -3.17
C SER A 232 14.84 -21.73 -3.18
N LYS A 233 14.75 -22.35 -4.37
CA LYS A 233 14.62 -23.82 -4.50
C LYS A 233 15.97 -24.47 -4.28
N GLU A 234 15.97 -25.64 -3.67
CA GLU A 234 17.11 -26.56 -3.63
C GLU A 234 17.33 -27.21 -5.01
#